data_ff6698ab32a9503f61d842919388d979
#
_entry.id   ff6698ab32a9503f61d842919388d979
#
_cell.length_a   1.000
_cell.length_b   1.000
_cell.length_c   1.000
_cell.angle_alpha   90.00
_cell.angle_beta   90.00
_cell.angle_gamma   90.00
#
_symmetry.space_group_name_H-M   'P 1'
#
loop_
_entity.id
_entity.type
_entity.pdbx_description
1 polymer ?
#
loop_
_entity_poly.entity_id
_entity_poly.type
_entity_poly.pdbx_seq_one_letter_code
_entity_poly.pdbx_strand_id
1 'polypeptide(L)'
;MARKFLISRIALAVAMTGGIAAAAAPTMVVAKEKEKAPAKAAFSKEYSAVAAPVDKAIAESKANAAVQAASQKAQAAKTDAEKAAARAEVDAAMGGVLAQLQTAEAQATQPFDKLKQGEMTRNVGVLMNDPAMQHKGLVMMLDSGQTSPESLGQVQYLAGVTAYQSGSYDVAARYLKQSFDGGYRDTQNMIQPLLADSYKRSNNPQAALDMVKQELEAAKASGAKPSETSIRSALQASYDAKQLAPSTEYAAMLAQYYPNAASWNISTSIVRQLASLPNAENLDLMRLMSATGAMKDKRDYLEYLQNVDPRAFPGEAVKIMDQGLSKNLLTQADVPDRANTAGRVAADKASLPATERDALKPAATVAQVTDAADVFLSYEDYAKAETLYKAALGKPGVDANKANLRLGMAQAMQGKSADAQGTLAKVTGTRAPVAKLWAAYAASKGTPAS
;
A
#
# COMPACT_ATOMS: atom_id res chain seq x y z
N MET A 1 -1.37 0.71 -19.56
CA MET A 1 -0.51 -0.46 -19.81
C MET A 1 0.03 -0.93 -18.47
N ALA A 2 -0.57 -1.98 -17.92
CA ALA A 2 -0.18 -2.55 -16.65
C ALA A 2 1.21 -3.16 -16.79
N ARG A 3 2.21 -2.62 -16.11
CA ARG A 3 3.44 -3.36 -15.81
C ARG A 3 3.00 -4.57 -14.98
N LYS A 4 2.89 -5.73 -15.62
CA LYS A 4 2.89 -7.02 -14.94
C LYS A 4 4.16 -7.03 -14.11
N PHE A 5 4.04 -6.84 -12.82
CA PHE A 5 5.14 -7.02 -11.89
C PHE A 5 5.64 -8.44 -12.04
N LEU A 6 6.87 -8.56 -12.48
CA LEU A 6 7.61 -9.79 -12.73
C LEU A 6 8.01 -10.48 -11.42
N ILE A 7 7.06 -10.66 -10.48
CA ILE A 7 7.28 -11.51 -9.31
C ILE A 7 7.30 -12.99 -9.74
N SER A 8 6.73 -13.31 -10.91
CA SER A 8 6.71 -14.70 -11.40
C SER A 8 8.03 -15.22 -11.97
N ARG A 9 9.11 -14.41 -11.94
CA ARG A 9 10.45 -14.79 -12.44
C ARG A 9 11.61 -14.36 -11.55
N ILE A 10 11.35 -13.95 -10.33
CA ILE A 10 12.37 -14.06 -9.31
C ILE A 10 12.40 -15.56 -9.03
N ALA A 11 13.30 -16.28 -9.71
CA ALA A 11 13.88 -17.45 -9.12
C ALA A 11 14.38 -16.96 -7.75
N LEU A 12 13.58 -17.17 -6.72
CA LEU A 12 14.00 -16.99 -5.35
C LEU A 12 15.00 -18.13 -5.11
N ALA A 13 16.17 -18.01 -5.77
CA ALA A 13 17.36 -18.68 -5.34
C ALA A 13 17.72 -18.06 -3.99
N VAL A 14 16.84 -18.30 -3.01
CA VAL A 14 17.26 -18.27 -1.64
C VAL A 14 18.33 -19.35 -1.58
N ALA A 15 19.59 -18.89 -1.63
CA ALA A 15 20.69 -19.74 -1.27
C ALA A 15 20.45 -20.19 0.17
N MET A 16 19.69 -21.26 0.31
CA MET A 16 19.44 -21.94 1.59
C MET A 16 20.68 -22.78 1.96
N THR A 17 21.84 -22.14 1.86
CA THR A 17 23.11 -22.66 2.38
C THR A 17 23.37 -22.12 3.78
N GLY A 18 22.36 -22.07 4.62
CA GLY A 18 22.48 -21.75 6.03
C GLY A 18 21.85 -22.89 6.82
N GLY A 19 22.65 -23.87 7.24
CA GLY A 19 22.27 -24.66 8.39
C GLY A 19 21.92 -23.71 9.52
N ILE A 20 20.85 -23.98 10.27
CA ILE A 20 20.57 -23.29 11.54
C ILE A 20 21.79 -23.56 12.41
N ALA A 21 22.74 -22.61 12.41
CA ALA A 21 23.87 -22.65 13.31
C ALA A 21 23.32 -22.40 14.71
N ALA A 22 23.49 -23.35 15.61
CA ALA A 22 23.31 -23.13 17.01
C ALA A 22 24.33 -22.05 17.45
N ALA A 23 23.88 -20.81 17.52
CA ALA A 23 24.69 -19.70 18.00
C ALA A 23 24.87 -19.87 19.52
N ALA A 24 26.10 -20.07 19.96
CA ALA A 24 26.49 -19.95 21.36
C ALA A 24 26.32 -18.47 21.76
N ALA A 25 25.44 -18.19 22.71
CA ALA A 25 25.23 -16.86 23.26
C ALA A 25 26.36 -16.51 24.26
N PRO A 26 26.77 -15.22 24.29
CA PRO A 26 27.64 -14.74 25.34
C PRO A 26 26.89 -14.65 26.68
N THR A 27 27.48 -15.19 27.72
CA THR A 27 26.96 -15.21 29.09
C THR A 27 26.91 -13.81 29.70
N MET A 28 25.68 -13.32 29.98
CA MET A 28 25.47 -12.31 31.01
C MET A 28 25.00 -13.01 32.30
N VAL A 29 25.77 -12.78 33.38
CA VAL A 29 25.45 -13.28 34.71
C VAL A 29 24.38 -12.37 35.34
N VAL A 30 23.18 -12.91 35.53
CA VAL A 30 22.17 -12.37 36.44
C VAL A 30 21.72 -13.48 37.38
N ALA A 31 21.61 -13.15 38.69
CA ALA A 31 21.45 -14.06 39.80
C ALA A 31 20.20 -14.96 39.71
N LYS A 32 20.42 -16.19 40.16
CA LYS A 32 19.56 -17.37 40.08
C LYS A 32 18.35 -17.34 40.98
N GLU A 33 17.15 -17.55 40.37
CA GLU A 33 16.17 -18.44 40.92
C GLU A 33 16.32 -19.80 40.21
N LYS A 34 16.22 -20.91 40.99
CA LYS A 34 16.40 -22.26 40.47
C LYS A 34 15.20 -22.69 39.64
N GLU A 35 15.17 -22.35 38.37
CA GLU A 35 14.30 -23.04 37.40
C GLU A 35 14.83 -24.45 37.15
N LYS A 36 13.91 -25.44 37.14
CA LYS A 36 14.22 -26.82 36.73
C LYS A 36 14.80 -26.76 35.33
N ALA A 37 16.00 -27.37 35.17
CA ALA A 37 16.62 -27.52 33.86
C ALA A 37 15.59 -28.13 32.88
N PRO A 38 15.48 -27.58 31.67
CA PRO A 38 14.58 -28.13 30.66
C PRO A 38 14.95 -29.60 30.41
N ALA A 39 13.95 -30.47 30.38
CA ALA A 39 14.14 -31.87 30.09
C ALA A 39 14.96 -31.99 28.79
N LYS A 40 16.02 -32.78 28.78
CA LYS A 40 16.83 -33.03 27.57
C LYS A 40 15.87 -33.50 26.47
N ALA A 41 15.94 -32.84 25.30
CA ALA A 41 15.21 -33.23 24.10
C ALA A 41 15.49 -34.72 23.83
N ALA A 42 14.52 -35.59 24.14
CA ALA A 42 14.65 -37.03 23.95
C ALA A 42 13.70 -37.43 22.83
N PHE A 43 14.26 -37.97 21.77
CA PHE A 43 13.49 -38.65 20.72
C PHE A 43 12.98 -40.00 21.26
N SER A 44 11.82 -40.45 20.78
CA SER A 44 11.37 -41.81 21.06
C SER A 44 12.33 -42.83 20.42
N LYS A 45 12.47 -44.01 21.07
CA LYS A 45 13.39 -45.01 20.56
C LYS A 45 12.94 -45.54 19.20
N GLU A 46 11.63 -45.72 19.04
CA GLU A 46 10.99 -46.19 17.83
C GLU A 46 11.26 -45.23 16.67
N TYR A 47 11.07 -43.92 16.90
CA TYR A 47 11.35 -42.93 15.89
C TYR A 47 12.84 -42.88 15.56
N SER A 48 13.71 -42.84 16.57
CA SER A 48 15.16 -42.72 16.38
C SER A 48 15.72 -43.84 15.49
N ALA A 49 15.21 -45.08 15.64
CA ALA A 49 15.66 -46.22 14.86
C ALA A 49 15.34 -46.08 13.35
N VAL A 50 14.14 -45.55 13.01
CA VAL A 50 13.72 -45.39 11.61
C VAL A 50 14.15 -44.04 10.98
N ALA A 51 14.40 -43.02 11.78
CA ALA A 51 14.87 -41.73 11.33
C ALA A 51 16.39 -41.68 11.03
N ALA A 52 17.18 -42.50 11.70
CA ALA A 52 18.64 -42.51 11.57
C ALA A 52 19.16 -42.68 10.13
N PRO A 53 18.61 -43.59 9.29
CA PRO A 53 19.05 -43.72 7.90
C PRO A 53 18.80 -42.45 7.08
N VAL A 54 17.67 -41.77 7.29
CA VAL A 54 17.31 -40.53 6.60
C VAL A 54 18.22 -39.42 7.01
N ASP A 55 18.47 -39.25 8.32
CA ASP A 55 19.36 -38.20 8.85
C ASP A 55 20.79 -38.38 8.31
N LYS A 56 21.26 -39.62 8.25
CA LYS A 56 22.54 -39.97 7.64
C LYS A 56 22.59 -39.57 6.14
N ALA A 57 21.59 -40.00 5.37
CA ALA A 57 21.51 -39.67 3.93
C ALA A 57 21.51 -38.15 3.68
N ILE A 58 20.80 -37.40 4.51
CA ILE A 58 20.80 -35.89 4.45
C ILE A 58 22.18 -35.33 4.81
N ALA A 59 22.81 -35.84 5.87
CA ALA A 59 24.14 -35.37 6.28
C ALA A 59 25.20 -35.63 5.19
N GLU A 60 25.14 -36.79 4.54
CA GLU A 60 26.06 -37.16 3.49
C GLU A 60 25.75 -36.51 2.13
N SER A 61 24.55 -35.94 1.94
CA SER A 61 24.09 -35.40 0.64
C SER A 61 25.02 -34.37 0.04
N LYS A 62 25.66 -33.54 0.87
CA LYS A 62 26.59 -32.47 0.42
C LYS A 62 27.88 -33.03 -0.19
N ALA A 63 28.35 -34.17 0.29
CA ALA A 63 29.54 -34.86 -0.21
C ALA A 63 29.22 -35.89 -1.31
N ASN A 64 27.97 -36.26 -1.49
CA ASN A 64 27.55 -37.24 -2.48
C ASN A 64 27.34 -36.60 -3.86
N ALA A 65 28.27 -36.84 -4.78
CA ALA A 65 28.23 -36.24 -6.13
C ALA A 65 26.96 -36.61 -6.92
N ALA A 66 26.41 -37.81 -6.74
CA ALA A 66 25.17 -38.21 -7.42
C ALA A 66 23.97 -37.39 -6.90
N VAL A 67 23.87 -37.20 -5.59
CA VAL A 67 22.79 -36.39 -4.97
C VAL A 67 22.91 -34.94 -5.46
N GLN A 68 24.12 -34.36 -5.51
CA GLN A 68 24.34 -32.99 -5.96
C GLN A 68 23.96 -32.83 -7.45
N ALA A 69 24.34 -33.76 -8.31
CA ALA A 69 23.99 -33.72 -9.73
C ALA A 69 22.46 -33.86 -9.95
N ALA A 70 21.80 -34.77 -9.24
CA ALA A 70 20.35 -34.94 -9.31
C ALA A 70 19.61 -33.66 -8.77
N SER A 71 20.08 -33.08 -7.66
CA SER A 71 19.50 -31.85 -7.09
C SER A 71 19.66 -30.66 -8.05
N GLN A 72 20.80 -30.51 -8.75
CA GLN A 72 20.97 -29.48 -9.76
C GLN A 72 19.98 -29.66 -10.94
N LYS A 73 19.75 -30.90 -11.38
CA LYS A 73 18.72 -31.20 -12.39
C LYS A 73 17.33 -30.80 -11.89
N ALA A 74 17.00 -31.11 -10.62
CA ALA A 74 15.73 -30.74 -10.04
C ALA A 74 15.53 -29.22 -9.98
N GLN A 75 16.60 -28.44 -9.72
CA GLN A 75 16.56 -26.98 -9.74
C GLN A 75 16.40 -26.42 -11.16
N ALA A 76 16.98 -27.08 -12.16
CA ALA A 76 16.92 -26.65 -13.56
C ALA A 76 15.63 -27.08 -14.28
N ALA A 77 14.88 -28.06 -13.75
CA ALA A 77 13.67 -28.63 -14.35
C ALA A 77 12.55 -27.59 -14.49
N LYS A 78 11.98 -27.49 -15.69
CA LYS A 78 10.95 -26.50 -16.04
C LYS A 78 9.56 -27.13 -16.14
N THR A 79 9.46 -28.30 -16.74
CA THR A 79 8.20 -29.02 -16.91
C THR A 79 7.92 -29.94 -15.73
N ASP A 80 6.65 -30.29 -15.51
CA ASP A 80 6.28 -31.18 -14.41
C ASP A 80 6.86 -32.61 -14.61
N ALA A 81 7.02 -33.05 -15.86
CA ALA A 81 7.67 -34.32 -16.18
C ALA A 81 9.16 -34.29 -15.80
N GLU A 82 9.90 -33.22 -16.17
CA GLU A 82 11.30 -33.03 -15.76
C GLU A 82 11.47 -32.98 -14.25
N LYS A 83 10.57 -32.26 -13.54
CA LYS A 83 10.58 -32.17 -12.08
C LYS A 83 10.37 -33.54 -11.45
N ALA A 84 9.39 -34.33 -11.94
CA ALA A 84 9.13 -35.67 -11.44
C ALA A 84 10.32 -36.62 -11.65
N ALA A 85 10.92 -36.60 -12.84
CA ALA A 85 12.10 -37.40 -13.16
C ALA A 85 13.31 -37.03 -12.27
N ALA A 86 13.58 -35.75 -12.12
CA ALA A 86 14.70 -35.25 -11.29
C ALA A 86 14.50 -35.60 -9.79
N ARG A 87 13.27 -35.54 -9.27
CA ARG A 87 12.94 -35.95 -7.90
C ARG A 87 13.18 -37.44 -7.70
N ALA A 88 12.81 -38.26 -8.67
CA ALA A 88 13.08 -39.73 -8.62
C ALA A 88 14.60 -39.99 -8.66
N GLU A 89 15.40 -39.24 -9.42
CA GLU A 89 16.86 -39.33 -9.39
C GLU A 89 17.44 -38.97 -8.02
N VAL A 90 16.92 -37.92 -7.34
CA VAL A 90 17.33 -37.54 -5.98
C VAL A 90 16.97 -38.66 -5.00
N ASP A 91 15.75 -39.20 -5.09
CA ASP A 91 15.29 -40.28 -4.21
C ASP A 91 16.19 -41.52 -4.34
N ALA A 92 16.48 -41.94 -5.57
CA ALA A 92 17.37 -43.07 -5.85
C ALA A 92 18.80 -42.82 -5.35
N ALA A 93 19.36 -41.62 -5.59
CA ALA A 93 20.70 -41.27 -5.13
C ALA A 93 20.83 -41.22 -3.59
N MET A 94 19.72 -41.00 -2.89
CA MET A 94 19.62 -41.01 -1.42
C MET A 94 19.12 -42.36 -0.87
N GLY A 95 19.08 -43.43 -1.67
CA GLY A 95 18.71 -44.80 -1.23
C GLY A 95 17.23 -44.97 -0.93
N GLY A 96 16.33 -44.34 -1.68
CA GLY A 96 14.88 -44.42 -1.49
C GLY A 96 14.41 -43.64 -0.26
N VAL A 97 14.92 -42.42 -0.11
CA VAL A 97 14.68 -41.56 1.06
C VAL A 97 13.20 -41.24 1.31
N LEU A 98 12.37 -41.21 0.25
CA LEU A 98 10.93 -40.93 0.38
C LEU A 98 10.20 -41.99 1.18
N ALA A 99 10.47 -43.25 0.89
CA ALA A 99 9.86 -44.39 1.65
C ALA A 99 10.34 -44.40 3.11
N GLN A 100 11.63 -44.12 3.33
CA GLN A 100 12.21 -44.01 4.66
C GLN A 100 11.61 -42.82 5.45
N LEU A 101 11.44 -41.65 4.83
CA LEU A 101 10.75 -40.53 5.45
C LEU A 101 9.31 -40.82 5.86
N GLN A 102 8.57 -41.55 5.00
CA GLN A 102 7.20 -41.96 5.30
C GLN A 102 7.16 -42.93 6.51
N THR A 103 8.09 -43.86 6.56
CA THR A 103 8.22 -44.80 7.70
C THR A 103 8.54 -44.04 8.99
N ALA A 104 9.46 -43.08 8.94
CA ALA A 104 9.83 -42.25 10.10
C ALA A 104 8.65 -41.37 10.54
N GLU A 105 7.91 -40.76 9.60
CA GLU A 105 6.76 -39.92 9.90
C GLU A 105 5.69 -40.68 10.69
N ALA A 106 5.43 -41.93 10.34
CA ALA A 106 4.46 -42.79 11.06
C ALA A 106 4.84 -43.04 12.53
N GLN A 107 6.13 -42.94 12.88
CA GLN A 107 6.64 -43.14 14.24
C GLN A 107 6.87 -41.81 14.99
N ALA A 108 6.73 -40.66 14.33
CA ALA A 108 6.96 -39.34 14.92
C ALA A 108 5.79 -38.88 15.81
N THR A 109 5.68 -39.48 16.99
CA THR A 109 4.56 -39.25 17.92
C THR A 109 4.82 -38.15 18.94
N GLN A 110 6.08 -38.03 19.37
CA GLN A 110 6.48 -37.01 20.36
C GLN A 110 6.77 -35.65 19.72
N PRO A 111 6.64 -34.54 20.45
CA PRO A 111 6.90 -33.20 19.91
C PRO A 111 8.28 -33.03 19.26
N PHE A 112 9.34 -33.57 19.88
CA PHE A 112 10.70 -33.48 19.32
C PHE A 112 10.87 -34.40 18.10
N ASP A 113 10.19 -35.57 18.05
CA ASP A 113 10.15 -36.44 16.85
C ASP A 113 9.55 -35.65 15.67
N LYS A 114 8.42 -34.96 15.89
CA LYS A 114 7.75 -34.13 14.87
C LYS A 114 8.64 -32.97 14.39
N LEU A 115 9.35 -32.30 15.30
CA LEU A 115 10.31 -31.26 14.93
C LEU A 115 11.39 -31.84 14.00
N LYS A 116 12.03 -32.91 14.40
CA LYS A 116 13.11 -33.53 13.62
C LYS A 116 12.59 -34.12 12.29
N GLN A 117 11.42 -34.75 12.29
CA GLN A 117 10.77 -35.21 11.07
C GLN A 117 10.51 -34.08 10.11
N GLY A 118 10.01 -32.94 10.62
CA GLY A 118 9.79 -31.74 9.83
C GLY A 118 11.08 -31.20 9.19
N GLU A 119 12.16 -31.13 9.96
CA GLU A 119 13.49 -30.73 9.45
C GLU A 119 13.98 -31.64 8.33
N MET A 120 13.88 -32.96 8.51
CA MET A 120 14.27 -33.94 7.50
C MET A 120 13.42 -33.84 6.23
N THR A 121 12.10 -33.75 6.38
CA THR A 121 11.16 -33.60 5.26
C THR A 121 11.45 -32.34 4.47
N ARG A 122 11.66 -31.20 5.17
CA ARG A 122 12.05 -29.94 4.53
C ARG A 122 13.37 -30.07 3.76
N ASN A 123 14.39 -30.66 4.39
CA ASN A 123 15.71 -30.77 3.78
C ASN A 123 15.71 -31.64 2.52
N VAL A 124 15.00 -32.76 2.53
CA VAL A 124 14.79 -33.55 1.32
C VAL A 124 14.01 -32.81 0.27
N GLY A 125 12.96 -32.07 0.67
CA GLY A 125 12.21 -31.19 -0.24
C GLY A 125 13.06 -30.08 -0.88
N VAL A 126 14.10 -29.58 -0.20
CA VAL A 126 15.07 -28.65 -0.79
C VAL A 126 15.90 -29.33 -1.86
N LEU A 127 16.44 -30.52 -1.59
CA LEU A 127 17.23 -31.29 -2.54
C LEU A 127 16.43 -31.66 -3.80
N MET A 128 15.14 -31.94 -3.63
CA MET A 128 14.21 -32.28 -4.71
C MET A 128 13.61 -31.07 -5.43
N ASN A 129 13.90 -29.87 -4.99
CA ASN A 129 13.23 -28.64 -5.44
C ASN A 129 11.70 -28.78 -5.41
N ASP A 130 11.18 -29.30 -4.29
CA ASP A 130 9.77 -29.54 -4.05
C ASP A 130 9.19 -28.58 -3.00
N PRO A 131 8.55 -27.47 -3.41
CA PRO A 131 7.97 -26.51 -2.47
C PRO A 131 6.87 -27.10 -1.58
N ALA A 132 6.11 -28.08 -2.08
CA ALA A 132 5.05 -28.71 -1.30
C ALA A 132 5.63 -29.57 -0.16
N MET A 133 6.69 -30.33 -0.44
CA MET A 133 7.40 -31.10 0.58
C MET A 133 8.12 -30.18 1.58
N GLN A 134 8.74 -29.11 1.11
CA GLN A 134 9.34 -28.10 1.99
C GLN A 134 8.30 -27.48 2.92
N HIS A 135 7.15 -27.12 2.38
CA HIS A 135 6.03 -26.57 3.16
C HIS A 135 5.54 -27.57 4.22
N LYS A 136 5.31 -28.83 3.83
CA LYS A 136 4.92 -29.90 4.76
C LYS A 136 5.90 -29.98 5.93
N GLY A 137 7.19 -30.03 5.65
CA GLY A 137 8.23 -30.12 6.69
C GLY A 137 8.21 -28.91 7.63
N LEU A 138 8.08 -27.68 7.08
CA LEU A 138 8.01 -26.45 7.88
C LEU A 138 6.76 -26.41 8.76
N VAL A 139 5.61 -26.86 8.26
CA VAL A 139 4.37 -26.97 9.05
C VAL A 139 4.55 -27.97 10.19
N MET A 140 5.16 -29.15 9.94
CA MET A 140 5.46 -30.11 10.99
C MET A 140 6.36 -29.54 12.08
N MET A 141 7.37 -28.73 11.71
CA MET A 141 8.23 -28.02 12.68
C MET A 141 7.41 -27.06 13.55
N LEU A 142 6.52 -26.28 12.95
CA LEU A 142 5.66 -25.33 13.68
C LEU A 142 4.66 -26.05 14.59
N ASP A 143 4.01 -27.10 14.08
CA ASP A 143 2.99 -27.88 14.80
C ASP A 143 3.60 -28.72 15.95
N SER A 144 4.92 -28.96 15.93
CA SER A 144 5.62 -29.62 17.03
C SER A 144 5.60 -28.80 18.32
N GLY A 145 5.48 -27.46 18.21
CA GLY A 145 5.62 -26.53 19.32
C GLY A 145 7.04 -26.48 19.91
N GLN A 146 8.04 -27.12 19.26
CA GLN A 146 9.43 -27.21 19.74
C GLN A 146 10.39 -26.34 18.90
N THR A 147 9.92 -25.61 17.93
CA THR A 147 10.75 -24.64 17.20
C THR A 147 11.23 -23.56 18.17
N SER A 148 12.55 -23.31 18.22
CA SER A 148 13.11 -22.33 19.15
C SER A 148 12.59 -20.92 18.86
N PRO A 149 12.44 -20.04 19.87
CA PRO A 149 11.99 -18.67 19.68
C PRO A 149 12.81 -17.90 18.64
N GLU A 150 14.13 -18.14 18.60
CA GLU A 150 15.05 -17.49 17.66
C GLU A 150 14.81 -17.92 16.22
N SER A 151 14.37 -19.16 16.00
CA SER A 151 14.10 -19.73 14.67
C SER A 151 12.66 -19.59 14.22
N LEU A 152 11.73 -19.36 15.15
CA LEU A 152 10.29 -19.40 14.91
C LEU A 152 9.87 -18.44 13.77
N GLY A 153 10.31 -17.21 13.83
CA GLY A 153 9.99 -16.20 12.80
C GLY A 153 10.49 -16.59 11.41
N GLN A 154 11.71 -17.17 11.34
CA GLN A 154 12.29 -17.65 10.09
C GLN A 154 11.52 -18.87 9.52
N VAL A 155 11.13 -19.81 10.37
CA VAL A 155 10.38 -21.00 9.97
C VAL A 155 9.00 -20.59 9.46
N GLN A 156 8.32 -19.67 10.13
CA GLN A 156 7.06 -19.08 9.68
C GLN A 156 7.20 -18.37 8.33
N TYR A 157 8.26 -17.55 8.16
CA TYR A 157 8.55 -16.90 6.87
C TYR A 157 8.69 -17.92 5.74
N LEU A 158 9.52 -18.96 5.94
CA LEU A 158 9.74 -20.00 4.95
C LEU A 158 8.47 -20.80 4.64
N ALA A 159 7.64 -21.09 5.66
CA ALA A 159 6.34 -21.73 5.47
C ALA A 159 5.40 -20.85 4.62
N GLY A 160 5.41 -19.55 4.83
CA GLY A 160 4.68 -18.58 4.01
C GLY A 160 5.17 -18.53 2.56
N VAL A 161 6.49 -18.47 2.36
CA VAL A 161 7.10 -18.45 1.02
C VAL A 161 6.77 -19.73 0.23
N THR A 162 6.90 -20.89 0.84
CA THR A 162 6.60 -22.18 0.18
C THR A 162 5.12 -22.33 -0.14
N ALA A 163 4.23 -21.87 0.75
CA ALA A 163 2.79 -21.82 0.48
C ALA A 163 2.47 -20.88 -0.70
N TYR A 164 3.13 -19.72 -0.75
CA TYR A 164 2.97 -18.76 -1.86
C TYR A 164 3.40 -19.39 -3.20
N GLN A 165 4.55 -20.09 -3.23
CA GLN A 165 5.07 -20.76 -4.42
C GLN A 165 4.14 -21.89 -4.91
N SER A 166 3.43 -22.52 -3.99
CA SER A 166 2.43 -23.57 -4.27
C SER A 166 1.04 -23.03 -4.61
N GLY A 167 0.85 -21.70 -4.65
CA GLY A 167 -0.42 -21.05 -4.95
C GLY A 167 -1.43 -21.02 -3.80
N SER A 168 -1.05 -21.46 -2.59
CA SER A 168 -1.88 -21.44 -1.39
C SER A 168 -1.78 -20.09 -0.68
N TYR A 169 -2.37 -19.04 -1.29
CA TYR A 169 -2.15 -17.65 -0.90
C TYR A 169 -2.75 -17.28 0.46
N ASP A 170 -3.84 -17.88 0.86
CA ASP A 170 -4.43 -17.74 2.20
C ASP A 170 -3.52 -18.28 3.31
N VAL A 171 -2.93 -19.46 3.07
CA VAL A 171 -1.94 -20.09 3.95
C VAL A 171 -0.65 -19.26 3.99
N ALA A 172 -0.20 -18.79 2.83
CA ALA A 172 0.96 -17.90 2.71
C ALA A 172 0.76 -16.62 3.54
N ALA A 173 -0.39 -15.97 3.38
CA ALA A 173 -0.71 -14.75 4.13
C ALA A 173 -0.68 -14.98 5.65
N ARG A 174 -1.24 -16.09 6.12
CA ARG A 174 -1.25 -16.44 7.55
C ARG A 174 0.16 -16.57 8.11
N TYR A 175 1.04 -17.34 7.49
CA TYR A 175 2.38 -17.57 8.00
C TYR A 175 3.30 -16.36 7.85
N LEU A 176 3.20 -15.62 6.73
CA LEU A 176 3.93 -14.36 6.54
C LEU A 176 3.53 -13.31 7.58
N LYS A 177 2.24 -13.21 7.90
CA LYS A 177 1.74 -12.31 8.95
C LYS A 177 2.28 -12.71 10.33
N GLN A 178 2.21 -14.00 10.68
CA GLN A 178 2.77 -14.49 11.96
C GLN A 178 4.26 -14.17 12.09
N SER A 179 5.04 -14.39 11.04
CA SER A 179 6.46 -14.06 10.99
C SER A 179 6.71 -12.56 11.18
N PHE A 180 5.95 -11.71 10.45
CA PHE A 180 6.07 -10.26 10.52
C PHE A 180 5.71 -9.71 11.90
N ASP A 181 4.57 -10.14 12.45
CA ASP A 181 4.08 -9.73 13.78
C ASP A 181 5.00 -10.21 14.89
N GLY A 182 5.62 -11.40 14.71
CA GLY A 182 6.66 -11.93 15.60
C GLY A 182 8.01 -11.19 15.55
N GLY A 183 8.11 -10.14 14.73
CA GLY A 183 9.31 -9.29 14.66
C GLY A 183 10.39 -9.80 13.70
N TYR A 184 10.20 -10.93 13.01
CA TYR A 184 11.19 -11.40 12.04
C TYR A 184 11.24 -10.46 10.82
N ARG A 185 12.46 -10.20 10.34
CA ARG A 185 12.72 -9.41 9.13
C ARG A 185 13.70 -10.15 8.25
N ASP A 186 13.27 -10.46 7.03
CA ASP A 186 14.13 -11.10 6.05
C ASP A 186 15.10 -10.09 5.42
N THR A 187 16.28 -10.56 5.03
CA THR A 187 17.36 -9.72 4.49
C THR A 187 17.02 -9.01 3.19
N GLN A 188 16.00 -9.49 2.46
CA GLN A 188 15.57 -8.93 1.18
C GLN A 188 14.30 -8.08 1.31
N ASN A 189 13.77 -7.91 2.52
CA ASN A 189 12.52 -7.20 2.81
C ASN A 189 11.32 -7.71 2.00
N MET A 190 11.23 -9.03 1.78
CA MET A 190 10.20 -9.67 0.96
C MET A 190 8.92 -10.01 1.69
N ILE A 191 8.93 -10.03 3.05
CA ILE A 191 7.74 -10.40 3.84
C ILE A 191 6.54 -9.53 3.47
N GLN A 192 6.68 -8.20 3.52
CA GLN A 192 5.56 -7.29 3.28
C GLN A 192 5.03 -7.37 1.84
N PRO A 193 5.88 -7.32 0.78
CA PRO A 193 5.42 -7.52 -0.59
C PRO A 193 4.69 -8.85 -0.83
N LEU A 194 5.23 -9.95 -0.29
CA LEU A 194 4.61 -11.27 -0.42
C LEU A 194 3.29 -11.37 0.33
N LEU A 195 3.20 -10.77 1.53
CA LEU A 195 1.99 -10.73 2.33
C LEU A 195 0.89 -9.93 1.62
N ALA A 196 1.23 -8.76 1.09
CA ALA A 196 0.30 -7.92 0.34
C ALA A 196 -0.23 -8.63 -0.92
N ASP A 197 0.67 -9.27 -1.69
CA ASP A 197 0.26 -10.03 -2.88
C ASP A 197 -0.53 -11.29 -2.52
N SER A 198 -0.20 -11.95 -1.40
CA SER A 198 -0.97 -13.07 -0.87
C SER A 198 -2.41 -12.68 -0.53
N TYR A 199 -2.62 -11.55 0.16
CA TYR A 199 -3.96 -11.04 0.44
C TYR A 199 -4.73 -10.70 -0.84
N LYS A 200 -4.06 -10.11 -1.83
CA LYS A 200 -4.67 -9.81 -3.13
C LYS A 200 -5.13 -11.07 -3.84
N ARG A 201 -4.28 -12.10 -3.89
CA ARG A 201 -4.57 -13.37 -4.58
C ARG A 201 -5.56 -14.26 -3.84
N SER A 202 -5.63 -14.16 -2.52
CA SER A 202 -6.63 -14.86 -1.70
C SER A 202 -7.97 -14.11 -1.61
N ASN A 203 -8.14 -13.01 -2.41
CA ASN A 203 -9.32 -12.17 -2.42
C ASN A 203 -9.70 -11.62 -1.02
N ASN A 204 -8.70 -11.24 -0.25
CA ASN A 204 -8.86 -10.63 1.08
C ASN A 204 -8.34 -9.19 1.12
N PRO A 205 -9.02 -8.24 0.44
CA PRO A 205 -8.59 -6.84 0.38
C PRO A 205 -8.62 -6.15 1.76
N GLN A 206 -9.49 -6.61 2.67
CA GLN A 206 -9.58 -6.03 4.00
C GLN A 206 -8.30 -6.27 4.81
N ALA A 207 -7.75 -7.49 4.78
CA ALA A 207 -6.50 -7.79 5.48
C ALA A 207 -5.31 -6.98 4.94
N ALA A 208 -5.26 -6.73 3.62
CA ALA A 208 -4.28 -5.85 3.02
C ALA A 208 -4.41 -4.41 3.54
N LEU A 209 -5.63 -3.91 3.66
CA LEU A 209 -5.91 -2.59 4.23
C LEU A 209 -5.49 -2.50 5.70
N ASP A 210 -5.77 -3.53 6.49
CA ASP A 210 -5.43 -3.56 7.92
C ASP A 210 -3.91 -3.58 8.13
N MET A 211 -3.16 -4.29 7.29
CA MET A 211 -1.70 -4.28 7.32
C MET A 211 -1.13 -2.87 7.07
N VAL A 212 -1.65 -2.18 6.07
CA VAL A 212 -1.19 -0.81 5.80
C VAL A 212 -1.58 0.14 6.92
N LYS A 213 -2.78 0.00 7.52
CA LYS A 213 -3.14 0.79 8.70
C LYS A 213 -2.13 0.63 9.83
N GLN A 214 -1.71 -0.61 10.13
CA GLN A 214 -0.70 -0.87 11.16
C GLN A 214 0.65 -0.22 10.81
N GLU A 215 1.11 -0.33 9.55
CA GLU A 215 2.33 0.33 9.08
C GLU A 215 2.24 1.85 9.22
N LEU A 216 1.08 2.43 8.85
CA LEU A 216 0.83 3.85 8.94
C LEU A 216 0.81 4.37 10.37
N GLU A 217 0.16 3.65 11.28
CA GLU A 217 0.16 4.01 12.70
C GLU A 217 1.57 3.90 13.29
N ALA A 218 2.34 2.88 12.91
CA ALA A 218 3.74 2.76 13.31
C ALA A 218 4.61 3.90 12.75
N ALA A 219 4.40 4.29 11.49
CA ALA A 219 5.11 5.40 10.87
C ALA A 219 4.77 6.74 11.54
N LYS A 220 3.48 6.98 11.85
CA LYS A 220 3.04 8.17 12.61
C LYS A 220 3.69 8.21 13.99
N ALA A 221 3.67 7.08 14.72
CA ALA A 221 4.23 6.98 16.05
C ALA A 221 5.75 7.24 16.09
N SER A 222 6.47 6.82 15.05
CA SER A 222 7.92 7.00 14.91
C SER A 222 8.33 8.29 14.20
N GLY A 223 7.37 9.06 13.64
CA GLY A 223 7.66 10.21 12.77
C GLY A 223 8.26 9.84 11.41
N ALA A 224 8.26 8.56 11.04
CA ALA A 224 8.82 8.09 9.77
C ALA A 224 7.85 8.38 8.59
N LYS A 225 8.44 8.59 7.41
CA LYS A 225 7.66 8.72 6.17
C LYS A 225 7.13 7.34 5.75
N PRO A 226 5.80 7.17 5.56
CA PRO A 226 5.24 5.88 5.12
C PRO A 226 5.74 5.47 3.73
N SER A 227 5.85 4.16 3.48
CA SER A 227 6.28 3.64 2.18
C SER A 227 5.29 3.98 1.06
N GLU A 228 5.78 4.49 -0.08
CA GLU A 228 4.94 4.75 -1.26
C GLU A 228 4.27 3.46 -1.77
N THR A 229 5.00 2.36 -1.77
CA THR A 229 4.48 1.05 -2.22
C THR A 229 3.31 0.60 -1.35
N SER A 230 3.42 0.72 -0.03
CA SER A 230 2.35 0.36 0.90
C SER A 230 1.13 1.25 0.72
N ILE A 231 1.30 2.58 0.62
CA ILE A 231 0.19 3.50 0.36
C ILE A 231 -0.51 3.16 -0.96
N ARG A 232 0.24 2.91 -2.05
CA ARG A 232 -0.33 2.55 -3.35
C ARG A 232 -1.07 1.22 -3.33
N SER A 233 -0.55 0.23 -2.60
CA SER A 233 -1.20 -1.08 -2.46
C SER A 233 -2.53 -0.96 -1.72
N ALA A 234 -2.59 -0.19 -0.63
CA ALA A 234 -3.83 0.06 0.09
C ALA A 234 -4.83 0.89 -0.71
N LEU A 235 -4.34 1.90 -1.42
CA LEU A 235 -5.17 2.71 -2.30
C LEU A 235 -5.83 1.85 -3.37
N GLN A 236 -5.06 0.96 -4.01
CA GLN A 236 -5.59 0.03 -5.01
C GLN A 236 -6.62 -0.94 -4.39
N ALA A 237 -6.30 -1.54 -3.25
CA ALA A 237 -7.20 -2.47 -2.57
C ALA A 237 -8.53 -1.81 -2.16
N SER A 238 -8.47 -0.59 -1.59
CA SER A 238 -9.67 0.16 -1.22
C SER A 238 -10.49 0.61 -2.43
N TYR A 239 -9.82 0.98 -3.53
CA TYR A 239 -10.47 1.35 -4.78
C TYR A 239 -11.18 0.15 -5.44
N ASP A 240 -10.53 -1.01 -5.52
CA ASP A 240 -11.11 -2.24 -6.06
C ASP A 240 -12.34 -2.67 -5.24
N ALA A 241 -12.30 -2.46 -3.92
CA ALA A 241 -13.43 -2.68 -3.01
C ALA A 241 -14.50 -1.56 -3.04
N LYS A 242 -14.32 -0.52 -3.87
CA LYS A 242 -15.21 0.66 -4.00
C LYS A 242 -15.48 1.38 -2.67
N GLN A 243 -14.51 1.41 -1.77
CA GLN A 243 -14.61 2.04 -0.48
C GLN A 243 -14.14 3.51 -0.55
N LEU A 244 -15.07 4.45 -0.70
CA LEU A 244 -14.75 5.88 -0.87
C LEU A 244 -13.88 6.43 0.26
N ALA A 245 -14.24 6.22 1.52
CA ALA A 245 -13.54 6.83 2.66
C ALA A 245 -12.09 6.34 2.79
N PRO A 246 -11.79 5.02 2.82
CA PRO A 246 -10.41 4.53 2.81
C PRO A 246 -9.62 4.95 1.57
N SER A 247 -10.23 4.89 0.38
CA SER A 247 -9.56 5.31 -0.87
C SER A 247 -9.18 6.78 -0.82
N THR A 248 -10.05 7.65 -0.30
CA THR A 248 -9.75 9.07 -0.13
C THR A 248 -8.61 9.28 0.87
N GLU A 249 -8.56 8.49 1.94
CA GLU A 249 -7.50 8.58 2.94
C GLU A 249 -6.13 8.24 2.34
N TYR A 250 -6.03 7.11 1.67
CA TYR A 250 -4.77 6.70 1.04
C TYR A 250 -4.39 7.58 -0.15
N ALA A 251 -5.37 8.09 -0.91
CA ALA A 251 -5.15 9.07 -1.95
C ALA A 251 -4.55 10.38 -1.39
N ALA A 252 -5.10 10.88 -0.29
CA ALA A 252 -4.59 12.05 0.39
C ALA A 252 -3.16 11.83 0.91
N MET A 253 -2.89 10.66 1.50
CA MET A 253 -1.55 10.30 1.96
C MET A 253 -0.55 10.19 0.82
N LEU A 254 -0.90 9.54 -0.29
CA LEU A 254 -0.04 9.46 -1.47
C LEU A 254 0.34 10.86 -1.96
N ALA A 255 -0.65 11.74 -2.09
CA ALA A 255 -0.46 13.10 -2.55
C ALA A 255 0.34 13.96 -1.56
N GLN A 256 0.16 13.76 -0.26
CA GLN A 256 0.87 14.50 0.79
C GLN A 256 2.34 14.12 0.88
N TYR A 257 2.64 12.82 0.95
CA TYR A 257 4.00 12.33 1.18
C TYR A 257 4.84 12.21 -0.10
N TYR A 258 4.18 12.10 -1.26
CA TYR A 258 4.80 11.97 -2.59
C TYR A 258 4.18 12.96 -3.58
N PRO A 259 4.30 14.29 -3.32
CA PRO A 259 3.59 15.35 -4.05
C PRO A 259 4.20 15.60 -5.44
N ASN A 260 3.72 14.85 -6.43
CA ASN A 260 4.03 15.08 -7.84
C ASN A 260 2.75 15.01 -8.68
N ALA A 261 2.78 15.51 -9.92
CA ALA A 261 1.63 15.57 -10.80
C ALA A 261 0.95 14.20 -11.01
N ALA A 262 1.73 13.12 -11.06
CA ALA A 262 1.19 11.76 -11.23
C ALA A 262 0.44 11.28 -9.99
N SER A 263 0.99 11.49 -8.79
CA SER A 263 0.34 11.17 -7.53
C SER A 263 -0.96 11.97 -7.35
N TRP A 264 -0.93 13.27 -7.65
CA TRP A 264 -2.12 14.11 -7.62
C TRP A 264 -3.18 13.68 -8.64
N ASN A 265 -2.77 13.32 -9.86
CA ASN A 265 -3.70 12.81 -10.87
C ASN A 265 -4.37 11.50 -10.42
N ILE A 266 -3.61 10.56 -9.86
CA ILE A 266 -4.16 9.31 -9.30
C ILE A 266 -5.15 9.63 -8.17
N SER A 267 -4.75 10.46 -7.22
CA SER A 267 -5.54 10.77 -6.03
C SER A 267 -6.86 11.47 -6.36
N THR A 268 -6.83 12.46 -7.23
CA THR A 268 -8.04 13.19 -7.66
C THR A 268 -8.94 12.33 -8.55
N SER A 269 -8.36 11.51 -9.44
CA SER A 269 -9.13 10.61 -10.30
C SER A 269 -9.89 9.55 -9.51
N ILE A 270 -9.30 8.99 -8.46
CA ILE A 270 -9.95 8.00 -7.60
C ILE A 270 -11.14 8.61 -6.86
N VAL A 271 -10.96 9.80 -6.26
CA VAL A 271 -12.05 10.51 -5.58
C VAL A 271 -13.17 10.84 -6.57
N ARG A 272 -12.83 11.37 -7.75
CA ARG A 272 -13.81 11.68 -8.81
C ARG A 272 -14.64 10.48 -9.23
N GLN A 273 -14.01 9.29 -9.36
CA GLN A 273 -14.70 8.07 -9.80
C GLN A 273 -15.59 7.47 -8.71
N LEU A 274 -15.21 7.57 -7.45
CA LEU A 274 -15.93 6.94 -6.35
C LEU A 274 -16.97 7.84 -5.69
N ALA A 275 -16.76 9.17 -5.68
CA ALA A 275 -17.58 10.09 -4.89
C ALA A 275 -18.85 10.57 -5.60
N SER A 276 -19.00 10.36 -6.92
CA SER A 276 -20.15 10.86 -7.70
C SER A 276 -20.47 12.34 -7.38
N LEU A 277 -19.46 13.20 -7.51
CA LEU A 277 -19.53 14.60 -7.09
C LEU A 277 -20.51 15.41 -7.94
N PRO A 278 -21.40 16.23 -7.35
CA PRO A 278 -22.12 17.28 -8.07
C PRO A 278 -21.15 18.30 -8.70
N ASN A 279 -21.62 19.05 -9.72
CA ASN A 279 -20.78 19.95 -10.50
C ASN A 279 -19.98 20.95 -9.65
N ALA A 280 -20.58 21.52 -8.60
CA ALA A 280 -19.90 22.51 -7.76
C ALA A 280 -18.74 21.89 -6.96
N GLU A 281 -18.91 20.69 -6.43
CA GLU A 281 -17.88 19.93 -5.72
C GLU A 281 -16.81 19.39 -6.66
N ASN A 282 -17.22 18.99 -7.86
CA ASN A 282 -16.29 18.56 -8.91
C ASN A 282 -15.42 19.75 -9.38
N LEU A 283 -15.99 20.96 -9.52
CA LEU A 283 -15.19 22.16 -9.81
C LEU A 283 -14.11 22.40 -8.76
N ASP A 284 -14.41 22.24 -7.46
CA ASP A 284 -13.45 22.42 -6.38
C ASP A 284 -12.34 21.35 -6.41
N LEU A 285 -12.65 20.13 -6.91
CA LEU A 285 -11.66 19.09 -7.19
C LEU A 285 -10.80 19.40 -8.43
N MET A 286 -11.43 19.91 -9.51
CA MET A 286 -10.72 20.33 -10.73
C MET A 286 -9.75 21.50 -10.47
N ARG A 287 -10.13 22.42 -9.58
CA ARG A 287 -9.22 23.49 -9.10
C ARG A 287 -7.96 22.91 -8.44
N LEU A 288 -8.11 21.84 -7.65
CA LEU A 288 -6.97 21.13 -7.07
C LEU A 288 -6.09 20.50 -8.15
N MET A 289 -6.69 19.84 -9.16
CA MET A 289 -5.95 19.25 -10.28
C MET A 289 -5.16 20.33 -11.05
N SER A 290 -5.75 21.50 -11.25
CA SER A 290 -5.06 22.64 -11.88
C SER A 290 -3.90 23.14 -11.02
N ALA A 291 -4.12 23.35 -9.72
CA ALA A 291 -3.12 23.87 -8.78
C ALA A 291 -1.91 22.94 -8.60
N THR A 292 -2.11 21.64 -8.82
CA THR A 292 -1.08 20.59 -8.64
C THR A 292 -0.43 20.13 -9.95
N GLY A 293 -0.84 20.69 -11.10
CA GLY A 293 -0.39 20.23 -12.41
C GLY A 293 -0.87 18.84 -12.79
N ALA A 294 -1.92 18.35 -12.14
CA ALA A 294 -2.46 17.00 -12.32
C ALA A 294 -3.32 16.83 -13.58
N MET A 295 -3.73 17.91 -14.23
CA MET A 295 -4.47 17.91 -15.50
C MET A 295 -3.54 17.49 -16.64
N LYS A 296 -3.72 16.30 -17.20
CA LYS A 296 -2.76 15.68 -18.13
C LYS A 296 -3.27 15.45 -19.55
N ASP A 297 -4.58 15.44 -19.74
CA ASP A 297 -5.18 15.14 -21.03
C ASP A 297 -6.38 16.07 -21.36
N LYS A 298 -6.85 16.00 -22.61
CA LYS A 298 -7.97 16.79 -23.11
C LYS A 298 -9.22 16.67 -22.23
N ARG A 299 -9.49 15.47 -21.72
CA ARG A 299 -10.68 15.19 -20.91
C ARG A 299 -10.69 15.99 -19.63
N ASP A 300 -9.55 16.12 -18.95
CA ASP A 300 -9.45 16.88 -17.70
C ASP A 300 -9.81 18.36 -17.93
N TYR A 301 -9.34 18.96 -19.04
CA TYR A 301 -9.68 20.35 -19.38
C TYR A 301 -11.14 20.53 -19.76
N LEU A 302 -11.70 19.65 -20.59
CA LEU A 302 -13.11 19.70 -20.96
C LEU A 302 -14.03 19.53 -19.74
N GLU A 303 -13.68 18.62 -18.83
CA GLU A 303 -14.45 18.41 -17.61
C GLU A 303 -14.40 19.64 -16.69
N TYR A 304 -13.23 20.30 -16.57
CA TYR A 304 -13.14 21.58 -15.85
C TYR A 304 -14.10 22.61 -16.45
N LEU A 305 -14.05 22.77 -17.78
CA LEU A 305 -14.88 23.75 -18.52
C LEU A 305 -16.39 23.43 -18.46
N GLN A 306 -16.76 22.17 -18.29
CA GLN A 306 -18.16 21.78 -18.07
C GLN A 306 -18.67 22.14 -16.66
N ASN A 307 -17.80 22.25 -15.69
CA ASN A 307 -18.15 22.53 -14.29
C ASN A 307 -18.01 24.01 -13.91
N VAL A 308 -17.23 24.80 -14.66
CA VAL A 308 -17.11 26.24 -14.44
C VAL A 308 -18.16 26.97 -15.27
N ASP A 309 -18.96 27.84 -14.62
CA ASP A 309 -19.87 28.73 -15.36
C ASP A 309 -19.08 29.92 -15.92
N PRO A 310 -18.91 30.07 -17.24
CA PRO A 310 -18.15 31.15 -17.84
C PRO A 310 -18.86 32.52 -17.72
N ARG A 311 -20.12 32.56 -17.28
CA ARG A 311 -20.84 33.79 -16.98
C ARG A 311 -20.53 34.30 -15.58
N ALA A 312 -20.41 33.38 -14.61
CA ALA A 312 -20.10 33.70 -13.23
C ALA A 312 -18.58 33.86 -13.01
N PHE A 313 -17.75 33.07 -13.73
CA PHE A 313 -16.30 33.02 -13.56
C PHE A 313 -15.55 33.12 -14.89
N PRO A 314 -15.72 34.22 -15.63
CA PRO A 314 -15.16 34.37 -16.99
C PRO A 314 -13.63 34.30 -16.99
N GLY A 315 -12.98 34.89 -15.98
CA GLY A 315 -11.51 34.90 -15.84
C GLY A 315 -10.95 33.48 -15.64
N GLU A 316 -11.57 32.68 -14.79
CA GLU A 316 -11.19 31.29 -14.53
C GLU A 316 -11.39 30.42 -15.78
N ALA A 317 -12.54 30.54 -16.44
CA ALA A 317 -12.84 29.79 -17.64
C ALA A 317 -11.83 30.08 -18.77
N VAL A 318 -11.53 31.37 -19.04
CA VAL A 318 -10.53 31.75 -20.07
C VAL A 318 -9.15 31.22 -19.71
N LYS A 319 -8.74 31.31 -18.45
CA LYS A 319 -7.44 30.79 -17.99
C LYS A 319 -7.30 29.30 -18.30
N ILE A 320 -8.32 28.49 -18.02
CA ILE A 320 -8.31 27.05 -18.28
C ILE A 320 -8.31 26.74 -19.78
N MET A 321 -9.09 27.48 -20.58
CA MET A 321 -9.07 27.38 -22.04
C MET A 321 -7.65 27.65 -22.58
N ASP A 322 -7.01 28.74 -22.12
CA ASP A 322 -5.69 29.15 -22.56
C ASP A 322 -4.60 28.14 -22.16
N GLN A 323 -4.70 27.59 -20.97
CA GLN A 323 -3.79 26.52 -20.52
C GLN A 323 -3.92 25.27 -21.39
N GLY A 324 -5.13 24.85 -21.72
CA GLY A 324 -5.38 23.69 -22.59
C GLY A 324 -4.86 23.91 -24.02
N LEU A 325 -5.08 25.09 -24.57
CA LEU A 325 -4.59 25.49 -25.90
C LEU A 325 -3.05 25.55 -25.93
N SER A 326 -2.41 26.18 -24.94
CA SER A 326 -0.96 26.35 -24.88
C SER A 326 -0.22 25.00 -24.74
N LYS A 327 -0.86 24.00 -24.14
CA LYS A 327 -0.32 22.65 -24.01
C LYS A 327 -0.69 21.73 -25.20
N ASN A 328 -1.36 22.26 -26.22
CA ASN A 328 -1.90 21.48 -27.36
C ASN A 328 -2.83 20.32 -26.92
N LEU A 329 -3.47 20.45 -25.77
CA LEU A 329 -4.47 19.50 -25.27
C LEU A 329 -5.89 19.87 -25.69
N LEU A 330 -6.13 21.16 -25.97
CA LEU A 330 -7.35 21.67 -26.59
C LEU A 330 -7.05 22.30 -27.97
N THR A 331 -8.07 22.32 -28.82
CA THR A 331 -8.09 23.05 -30.08
C THR A 331 -9.09 24.22 -30.00
N GLN A 332 -9.05 25.18 -30.94
CA GLN A 332 -10.04 26.27 -30.99
C GLN A 332 -11.48 25.76 -31.12
N ALA A 333 -11.66 24.61 -31.80
CA ALA A 333 -12.98 23.98 -31.93
C ALA A 333 -13.52 23.42 -30.60
N ASP A 334 -12.65 23.12 -29.63
CA ASP A 334 -13.06 22.65 -28.30
C ASP A 334 -13.53 23.82 -27.39
N VAL A 335 -13.19 25.06 -27.73
CA VAL A 335 -13.47 26.26 -26.93
C VAL A 335 -14.03 27.41 -27.80
N PRO A 336 -15.14 27.19 -28.52
CA PRO A 336 -15.67 28.14 -29.50
C PRO A 336 -16.05 29.51 -28.86
N ASP A 337 -16.48 29.50 -27.61
CA ASP A 337 -16.92 30.71 -26.89
C ASP A 337 -15.79 31.46 -26.17
N ARG A 338 -14.51 31.07 -26.37
CA ARG A 338 -13.37 31.70 -25.69
C ARG A 338 -13.30 33.21 -25.89
N ALA A 339 -13.48 33.67 -27.13
CA ALA A 339 -13.41 35.13 -27.44
C ALA A 339 -14.52 35.91 -26.73
N ASN A 340 -15.73 35.42 -26.74
CA ASN A 340 -16.87 36.02 -26.05
C ASN A 340 -16.67 36.04 -24.53
N THR A 341 -16.17 34.95 -23.97
CA THR A 341 -15.86 34.86 -22.54
C THR A 341 -14.74 35.79 -22.15
N ALA A 342 -13.69 35.92 -22.95
CA ALA A 342 -12.57 36.84 -22.73
C ALA A 342 -13.01 38.32 -22.76
N GLY A 343 -13.97 38.64 -23.66
CA GLY A 343 -14.53 40.00 -23.73
C GLY A 343 -15.24 40.46 -22.45
N ARG A 344 -15.70 39.53 -21.62
CA ARG A 344 -16.35 39.84 -20.33
C ARG A 344 -15.37 40.12 -19.19
N VAL A 345 -14.17 39.58 -19.26
CA VAL A 345 -13.19 39.61 -18.14
C VAL A 345 -12.86 41.05 -17.69
N ALA A 346 -12.72 41.97 -18.60
CA ALA A 346 -12.36 43.37 -18.26
C ALA A 346 -13.47 44.06 -17.46
N ALA A 347 -14.73 43.92 -17.92
CA ALA A 347 -15.89 44.49 -17.22
C ALA A 347 -16.11 43.85 -15.85
N ASP A 348 -15.95 42.52 -15.78
CA ASP A 348 -16.09 41.75 -14.54
C ASP A 348 -15.02 42.21 -13.51
N LYS A 349 -13.76 42.27 -13.91
CA LYS A 349 -12.68 42.82 -13.05
C LYS A 349 -12.93 44.23 -12.58
N ALA A 350 -13.49 45.10 -13.42
CA ALA A 350 -13.81 46.46 -13.03
C ALA A 350 -14.92 46.54 -11.95
N SER A 351 -15.78 45.51 -11.86
CA SER A 351 -16.83 45.42 -10.85
C SER A 351 -16.35 44.94 -9.48
N LEU A 352 -15.18 44.29 -9.38
CA LEU A 352 -14.69 43.65 -8.15
C LEU A 352 -14.64 44.61 -6.92
N PRO A 353 -14.18 45.88 -7.01
CA PRO A 353 -14.18 46.79 -5.85
C PRO A 353 -15.58 47.08 -5.31
N ALA A 354 -16.56 47.16 -6.19
CA ALA A 354 -17.96 47.39 -5.80
C ALA A 354 -18.55 46.09 -5.18
N THR A 355 -18.26 44.96 -5.77
CA THR A 355 -18.67 43.61 -5.28
C THR A 355 -18.16 43.38 -3.84
N GLU A 356 -16.89 43.66 -3.58
CA GLU A 356 -16.29 43.55 -2.24
C GLU A 356 -16.99 44.47 -1.23
N ARG A 357 -17.07 45.78 -1.57
CA ARG A 357 -17.69 46.78 -0.69
C ARG A 357 -19.13 46.39 -0.34
N ASP A 358 -19.91 45.94 -1.32
CA ASP A 358 -21.31 45.62 -1.13
C ASP A 358 -21.51 44.33 -0.36
N ALA A 359 -20.66 43.33 -0.55
CA ALA A 359 -20.64 42.08 0.22
C ALA A 359 -20.27 42.31 1.70
N LEU A 360 -19.45 43.29 2.01
CA LEU A 360 -19.04 43.60 3.39
C LEU A 360 -20.01 44.47 4.17
N LYS A 361 -21.10 44.93 3.56
CA LYS A 361 -22.15 45.68 4.26
C LYS A 361 -22.84 44.79 5.31
N PRO A 362 -23.20 45.31 6.50
CA PRO A 362 -23.94 44.54 7.50
C PRO A 362 -25.22 43.90 6.97
N ALA A 363 -25.94 44.61 6.09
CA ALA A 363 -27.18 44.18 5.47
C ALA A 363 -27.01 43.17 4.32
N ALA A 364 -25.78 42.87 3.89
CA ALA A 364 -25.54 41.92 2.82
C ALA A 364 -26.04 40.53 3.21
N THR A 365 -26.79 39.90 2.29
CA THR A 365 -27.30 38.53 2.49
C THR A 365 -26.14 37.49 2.46
N VAL A 366 -26.36 36.31 3.00
CA VAL A 366 -25.36 35.24 2.94
C VAL A 366 -24.99 34.91 1.48
N ALA A 367 -25.96 34.92 0.56
CA ALA A 367 -25.71 34.67 -0.86
C ALA A 367 -24.77 35.73 -1.46
N GLN A 368 -25.06 37.01 -1.24
CA GLN A 368 -24.19 38.08 -1.74
C GLN A 368 -22.75 37.95 -1.26
N VAL A 369 -22.54 37.58 0.02
CA VAL A 369 -21.19 37.40 0.56
C VAL A 369 -20.50 36.15 0.01
N THR A 370 -21.22 35.03 -0.11
CA THR A 370 -20.62 33.81 -0.65
C THR A 370 -20.35 33.91 -2.15
N ASP A 371 -21.23 34.54 -2.92
CA ASP A 371 -21.02 34.73 -4.37
C ASP A 371 -19.84 35.67 -4.63
N ALA A 372 -19.72 36.76 -3.85
CA ALA A 372 -18.54 37.61 -3.91
C ALA A 372 -17.24 36.85 -3.57
N ALA A 373 -17.27 36.02 -2.52
CA ALA A 373 -16.12 35.18 -2.16
C ALA A 373 -15.74 34.20 -3.28
N ASP A 374 -16.73 33.58 -3.92
CA ASP A 374 -16.54 32.67 -5.06
C ASP A 374 -15.90 33.40 -6.25
N VAL A 375 -16.31 34.63 -6.53
CA VAL A 375 -15.73 35.50 -7.60
C VAL A 375 -14.25 35.80 -7.28
N PHE A 376 -13.92 36.24 -6.05
CA PHE A 376 -12.52 36.52 -5.70
C PHE A 376 -11.67 35.22 -5.73
N LEU A 377 -12.22 34.09 -5.31
CA LEU A 377 -11.55 32.78 -5.44
C LEU A 377 -11.22 32.46 -6.90
N SER A 378 -12.16 32.71 -7.83
CA SER A 378 -12.00 32.46 -9.27
C SER A 378 -10.94 33.35 -9.92
N TYR A 379 -10.72 34.56 -9.39
CA TYR A 379 -9.65 35.46 -9.80
C TYR A 379 -8.34 35.25 -9.01
N GLU A 380 -8.26 34.22 -8.16
CA GLU A 380 -7.07 33.91 -7.34
C GLU A 380 -6.69 35.03 -6.33
N ASP A 381 -7.63 35.93 -6.03
CA ASP A 381 -7.49 36.87 -4.91
C ASP A 381 -7.88 36.15 -3.60
N TYR A 382 -7.01 35.22 -3.21
CA TYR A 382 -7.25 34.35 -2.08
C TYR A 382 -7.40 35.09 -0.75
N ALA A 383 -6.76 36.23 -0.59
CA ALA A 383 -6.85 37.04 0.64
C ALA A 383 -8.25 37.61 0.82
N LYS A 384 -8.83 38.17 -0.25
CA LYS A 384 -10.19 38.70 -0.22
C LYS A 384 -11.22 37.57 -0.14
N ALA A 385 -11.03 36.48 -0.88
CA ALA A 385 -11.85 35.27 -0.78
C ALA A 385 -11.90 34.75 0.67
N GLU A 386 -10.75 34.68 1.36
CA GLU A 386 -10.67 34.27 2.76
C GLU A 386 -11.49 35.19 3.67
N THR A 387 -11.32 36.51 3.50
CA THR A 387 -12.04 37.53 4.30
C THR A 387 -13.55 37.36 4.14
N LEU A 388 -14.03 37.19 2.90
CA LEU A 388 -15.44 37.10 2.59
C LEU A 388 -16.03 35.73 3.06
N TYR A 389 -15.32 34.61 2.90
CA TYR A 389 -15.82 33.34 3.44
C TYR A 389 -15.91 33.34 4.97
N LYS A 390 -14.95 33.98 5.66
CA LYS A 390 -15.04 34.19 7.13
C LYS A 390 -16.27 35.02 7.50
N ALA A 391 -16.55 36.10 6.75
CA ALA A 391 -17.75 36.90 6.94
C ALA A 391 -19.04 36.12 6.67
N ALA A 392 -19.05 35.28 5.61
CA ALA A 392 -20.19 34.43 5.29
C ALA A 392 -20.48 33.42 6.39
N LEU A 393 -19.46 32.81 6.99
CA LEU A 393 -19.57 31.85 8.09
C LEU A 393 -20.21 32.44 9.36
N GLY A 394 -20.15 33.76 9.53
CA GLY A 394 -20.83 34.50 10.60
C GLY A 394 -22.30 34.78 10.36
N LYS A 395 -22.84 34.46 9.16
CA LYS A 395 -24.22 34.76 8.81
C LYS A 395 -25.15 33.56 8.97
N PRO A 396 -26.39 33.77 9.43
CA PRO A 396 -27.36 32.67 9.52
C PRO A 396 -27.72 32.13 8.15
N GLY A 397 -27.90 30.79 8.06
CA GLY A 397 -28.28 30.10 6.81
C GLY A 397 -27.15 29.83 5.82
N VAL A 398 -25.88 30.06 6.22
CA VAL A 398 -24.72 29.72 5.38
C VAL A 398 -24.60 28.19 5.19
N ASP A 399 -24.28 27.75 3.96
CA ASP A 399 -23.76 26.41 3.74
C ASP A 399 -22.32 26.33 4.30
N ALA A 400 -22.22 25.94 5.56
CA ALA A 400 -20.93 25.91 6.26
C ALA A 400 -19.94 24.91 5.62
N ASN A 401 -20.41 23.81 5.00
CA ASN A 401 -19.53 22.87 4.32
C ASN A 401 -18.92 23.48 3.05
N LYS A 402 -19.71 24.16 2.22
CA LYS A 402 -19.22 24.90 1.06
C LYS A 402 -18.25 26.00 1.47
N ALA A 403 -18.66 26.83 2.44
CA ALA A 403 -17.86 27.98 2.89
C ALA A 403 -16.52 27.54 3.52
N ASN A 404 -16.51 26.50 4.37
CA ASN A 404 -15.27 25.97 4.96
C ASN A 404 -14.37 25.30 3.91
N LEU A 405 -14.93 24.56 2.94
CA LEU A 405 -14.13 23.97 1.86
C LEU A 405 -13.36 25.07 1.11
N ARG A 406 -14.06 26.09 0.61
CA ARG A 406 -13.49 27.15 -0.21
C ARG A 406 -12.63 28.12 0.60
N LEU A 407 -12.94 28.37 1.87
CA LEU A 407 -12.07 29.06 2.81
C LEU A 407 -10.73 28.31 2.96
N GLY A 408 -10.79 27.01 3.21
CA GLY A 408 -9.59 26.19 3.32
C GLY A 408 -8.78 26.13 2.04
N MET A 409 -9.44 26.13 0.87
CA MET A 409 -8.77 26.27 -0.44
C MET A 409 -8.01 27.59 -0.54
N ALA A 410 -8.67 28.72 -0.22
CA ALA A 410 -8.05 30.03 -0.24
C ALA A 410 -6.85 30.13 0.72
N GLN A 411 -6.96 29.55 1.92
CA GLN A 411 -5.86 29.49 2.89
C GLN A 411 -4.70 28.62 2.39
N ALA A 412 -5.00 27.43 1.80
CA ALA A 412 -3.99 26.53 1.25
C ALA A 412 -3.20 27.20 0.11
N MET A 413 -3.88 27.93 -0.77
CA MET A 413 -3.26 28.66 -1.88
C MET A 413 -2.41 29.85 -1.42
N GLN A 414 -2.66 30.39 -0.23
CA GLN A 414 -1.83 31.41 0.43
C GLN A 414 -0.65 30.81 1.22
N GLY A 415 -0.50 29.48 1.27
CA GLY A 415 0.52 28.81 2.08
C GLY A 415 0.22 28.77 3.58
N LYS A 416 -0.99 29.13 4.01
CA LYS A 416 -1.45 29.07 5.41
C LYS A 416 -1.82 27.64 5.79
N SER A 417 -0.83 26.75 5.82
CA SER A 417 -1.03 25.29 5.92
C SER A 417 -1.83 24.87 7.16
N ALA A 418 -1.49 25.39 8.34
CA ALA A 418 -2.18 25.03 9.58
C ALA A 418 -3.64 25.51 9.60
N ASP A 419 -3.89 26.77 9.17
CA ASP A 419 -5.24 27.32 9.09
C ASP A 419 -6.09 26.52 8.10
N ALA A 420 -5.54 26.20 6.93
CA ALA A 420 -6.21 25.43 5.90
C ALA A 420 -6.62 24.05 6.41
N GLN A 421 -5.70 23.32 7.06
CA GLN A 421 -5.99 22.01 7.63
C GLN A 421 -7.10 22.08 8.71
N GLY A 422 -7.00 23.04 9.63
CA GLY A 422 -8.01 23.25 10.66
C GLY A 422 -9.40 23.65 10.12
N THR A 423 -9.44 24.40 9.01
CA THR A 423 -10.68 24.79 8.33
C THR A 423 -11.28 23.60 7.57
N LEU A 424 -10.48 22.89 6.77
CA LEU A 424 -10.90 21.76 5.94
C LEU A 424 -11.36 20.56 6.77
N ALA A 425 -10.82 20.38 7.97
CA ALA A 425 -11.25 19.34 8.92
C ALA A 425 -12.73 19.49 9.40
N LYS A 426 -13.31 20.69 9.26
CA LYS A 426 -14.73 20.94 9.59
C LYS A 426 -15.70 20.52 8.50
N VAL A 427 -15.21 20.19 7.31
CA VAL A 427 -16.05 19.84 6.16
C VAL A 427 -16.52 18.40 6.25
N THR A 428 -17.82 18.19 6.09
CA THR A 428 -18.47 16.88 6.17
C THR A 428 -19.33 16.60 4.92
N GLY A 429 -19.94 15.41 4.85
CA GLY A 429 -20.84 15.01 3.77
C GLY A 429 -20.12 14.83 2.44
N THR A 430 -20.80 15.17 1.34
CA THR A 430 -20.32 14.97 -0.05
C THR A 430 -19.03 15.73 -0.35
N ARG A 431 -18.75 16.82 0.36
CA ARG A 431 -17.55 17.65 0.17
C ARG A 431 -16.33 17.15 0.93
N ALA A 432 -16.51 16.24 1.90
CA ALA A 432 -15.42 15.76 2.74
C ALA A 432 -14.25 15.11 1.96
N PRO A 433 -14.47 14.30 0.90
CA PRO A 433 -13.37 13.75 0.13
C PRO A 433 -12.51 14.83 -0.55
N VAL A 434 -13.16 15.87 -1.10
CA VAL A 434 -12.46 16.99 -1.74
C VAL A 434 -11.68 17.80 -0.71
N ALA A 435 -12.30 18.08 0.45
CA ALA A 435 -11.64 18.78 1.55
C ALA A 435 -10.40 18.02 2.06
N LYS A 436 -10.47 16.69 2.13
CA LYS A 436 -9.33 15.86 2.56
C LYS A 436 -8.14 15.96 1.59
N LEU A 437 -8.39 15.99 0.28
CA LEU A 437 -7.34 16.20 -0.71
C LEU A 437 -6.75 17.61 -0.64
N TRP A 438 -7.57 18.65 -0.45
CA TRP A 438 -7.07 20.02 -0.24
C TRP A 438 -6.26 20.15 1.06
N ALA A 439 -6.63 19.44 2.13
CA ALA A 439 -5.84 19.38 3.36
C ALA A 439 -4.47 18.73 3.13
N ALA A 440 -4.43 17.63 2.34
CA ALA A 440 -3.18 17.00 1.92
C ALA A 440 -2.31 17.96 1.08
N TYR A 441 -2.91 18.75 0.20
CA TYR A 441 -2.20 19.79 -0.53
C TYR A 441 -1.58 20.85 0.39
N ALA A 442 -2.37 21.37 1.34
CA ALA A 442 -1.86 22.32 2.33
C ALA A 442 -0.71 21.72 3.15
N ALA A 443 -0.83 20.46 3.57
CA ALA A 443 0.22 19.75 4.32
C ALA A 443 1.49 19.56 3.48
N SER A 444 1.36 19.20 2.19
CA SER A 444 2.52 18.98 1.30
C SER A 444 3.33 20.25 1.05
N LYS A 445 2.72 21.44 1.17
CA LYS A 445 3.41 22.74 1.03
C LYS A 445 4.14 23.16 2.30
N GLY A 446 3.71 22.66 3.46
CA GLY A 446 4.34 22.94 4.76
C GLY A 446 5.53 22.02 5.09
N THR A 447 5.76 20.96 4.29
CA THR A 447 6.89 20.04 4.50
C THR A 447 8.08 20.54 3.66
N PRO A 448 9.26 20.81 4.25
CA PRO A 448 10.46 21.11 3.46
C PRO A 448 10.74 19.96 2.48
N ALA A 449 11.07 20.29 1.24
CA ALA A 449 11.53 19.29 0.28
C ALA A 449 12.79 18.62 0.84
N SER A 450 12.70 17.31 1.12
CA SER A 450 13.82 16.48 1.57
C SER A 450 14.68 16.05 0.40
#